data_c83f4febebdf5e539ef8dee13dd0c43e
#
_entry.id   c83f4febebdf5e539ef8dee13dd0c43e
#
_cell.length_a   1.000
_cell.length_b   1.000
_cell.length_c   1.000
_cell.angle_alpha   90.00
_cell.angle_beta   90.00
_cell.angle_gamma   90.00
#
_symmetry.space_group_name_H-M   'P 1'
#
loop_
_entity.id
_entity.type
_entity.pdbx_description
1 polymer ?
#
loop_
_entity_poly.entity_id
_entity_poly.type
_entity_poly.pdbx_seq_one_letter_code
_entity_poly.pdbx_strand_id
1 'polypeptide(L)'
;MKNKYRNIFLAFGIITVLIMIFTFDMDYQELWLNLKRAGVYLPLVLLLWLFVYLINTVSWYIIIRSGGKTGFSFVRLYKFTVTGFALNYVTPVGLMGGEPYRIMELKPYIGIERATSSVILYVMMHIFSHFCFWLSSVLLYVCLYPVGWMMGIILGAITVFCLLIVILFMKGYRQGMAVAFVRMGGRIPFLKKKVFHFANAHKEKLENIDKQIALLHQQKKQTFYSALLLEYTARVVSCLEIWLILNVLTTHVSFADCCLIAAFSSLLANLLFFLPMQLGGREGGFALAVGGLSLSGAYGVYALSLIHISEPTRPISI
;
A
#
# COMPACT_ATOMS: atom_id res chain seq x y z
N MET A 1 7.89 18.11 23.26
CA MET A 1 7.02 18.26 22.08
C MET A 1 6.76 16.95 21.34
N LYS A 2 7.68 15.97 21.30
CA LYS A 2 7.53 14.71 20.56
C LYS A 2 6.32 13.84 20.97
N ASN A 3 6.01 13.75 22.27
CA ASN A 3 4.90 12.90 22.75
C ASN A 3 3.52 13.49 22.44
N LYS A 4 3.39 14.81 22.30
CA LYS A 4 2.09 15.47 22.07
C LYS A 4 1.48 15.11 20.71
N TYR A 5 2.24 15.21 19.63
CA TYR A 5 1.74 14.87 18.29
C TYR A 5 1.44 13.37 18.15
N ARG A 6 2.31 12.50 18.67
CA ARG A 6 2.05 11.05 18.71
C ARG A 6 0.76 10.72 19.44
N ASN A 7 0.54 11.35 20.62
CA ASN A 7 -0.67 11.12 21.40
C ASN A 7 -1.92 11.70 20.72
N ILE A 8 -1.81 12.82 20.00
CA ILE A 8 -2.90 13.39 19.19
C ILE A 8 -3.28 12.43 18.06
N PHE A 9 -2.31 11.88 17.30
CA PHE A 9 -2.60 10.91 16.25
C PHE A 9 -3.21 9.62 16.81
N LEU A 10 -2.71 9.17 17.96
CA LEU A 10 -3.24 7.97 18.62
C LEU A 10 -4.65 8.20 19.14
N ALA A 11 -4.91 9.35 19.77
CA ALA A 11 -6.24 9.75 20.21
C ALA A 11 -7.21 9.91 19.03
N PHE A 12 -6.77 10.52 17.93
CA PHE A 12 -7.57 10.63 16.71
C PHE A 12 -7.94 9.25 16.15
N GLY A 13 -6.97 8.31 16.09
CA GLY A 13 -7.23 6.94 15.66
C GLY A 13 -8.24 6.21 16.55
N ILE A 14 -8.09 6.30 17.87
CA ILE A 14 -9.02 5.70 18.84
C ILE A 14 -10.42 6.33 18.70
N ILE A 15 -10.51 7.65 18.60
CA ILE A 15 -11.79 8.36 18.43
C ILE A 15 -12.47 7.93 17.12
N THR A 16 -11.72 7.81 16.01
CA THR A 16 -12.26 7.35 14.73
C THR A 16 -12.82 5.93 14.85
N VAL A 17 -12.09 5.01 15.49
CA VAL A 17 -12.55 3.63 15.72
C VAL A 17 -13.79 3.61 16.61
N LEU A 18 -13.85 4.40 17.66
CA LEU A 18 -15.03 4.51 18.53
C LEU A 18 -16.24 5.06 17.77
N ILE A 19 -16.06 6.12 16.97
CA ILE A 19 -17.11 6.66 16.12
C ILE A 19 -17.63 5.57 15.17
N MET A 20 -16.75 4.80 14.56
CA MET A 20 -17.12 3.69 13.69
C MET A 20 -17.96 2.64 14.43
N ILE A 21 -17.52 2.19 15.61
CA ILE A 21 -18.24 1.19 16.42
C ILE A 21 -19.66 1.68 16.78
N PHE A 22 -19.81 2.98 17.08
CA PHE A 22 -21.11 3.54 17.48
C PHE A 22 -22.00 4.00 16.32
N THR A 23 -21.42 4.23 15.12
CA THR A 23 -22.18 4.75 13.96
C THR A 23 -22.63 3.63 13.03
N PHE A 24 -21.96 2.48 13.03
CA PHE A 24 -22.36 1.33 12.22
C PHE A 24 -23.21 0.37 13.06
N ASP A 25 -24.41 0.07 12.56
CA ASP A 25 -25.27 -1.00 13.06
C ASP A 25 -24.62 -2.36 12.75
N MET A 26 -23.67 -2.77 13.59
CA MET A 26 -23.03 -4.08 13.46
C MET A 26 -23.83 -5.12 14.21
N ASP A 27 -24.26 -6.16 13.52
CA ASP A 27 -24.77 -7.36 14.18
C ASP A 27 -23.60 -8.10 14.84
N TYR A 28 -23.42 -7.86 16.14
CA TYR A 28 -22.36 -8.49 16.94
C TYR A 28 -22.50 -10.02 17.02
N GLN A 29 -23.71 -10.56 16.81
CA GLN A 29 -23.94 -12.01 16.79
C GLN A 29 -23.43 -12.59 15.47
N GLU A 30 -23.68 -11.93 14.35
CA GLU A 30 -23.16 -12.33 13.04
C GLU A 30 -21.63 -12.20 13.00
N LEU A 31 -21.08 -11.12 13.54
CA LEU A 31 -19.64 -10.93 13.69
C LEU A 31 -18.99 -12.07 14.48
N TRP A 32 -19.60 -12.46 15.61
CA TRP A 32 -19.12 -13.54 16.46
C TRP A 32 -19.20 -14.91 15.78
N LEU A 33 -20.26 -15.15 15.02
CA LEU A 33 -20.42 -16.37 14.23
C LEU A 33 -19.36 -16.46 13.12
N ASN A 34 -19.10 -15.37 12.42
CA ASN A 34 -18.07 -15.31 11.37
C ASN A 34 -16.66 -15.48 11.95
N LEU A 35 -16.37 -14.90 13.12
CA LEU A 35 -15.12 -15.14 13.85
C LEU A 35 -14.94 -16.60 14.24
N LYS A 36 -16.00 -17.26 14.73
CA LYS A 36 -15.96 -18.70 15.04
C LYS A 36 -15.76 -19.56 13.79
N ARG A 37 -16.40 -19.22 12.67
CA ARG A 37 -16.22 -19.92 11.38
C ARG A 37 -14.80 -19.75 10.82
N ALA A 38 -14.19 -18.57 10.99
CA ALA A 38 -12.82 -18.33 10.59
C ALA A 38 -11.81 -19.21 11.34
N GLY A 39 -12.09 -19.58 12.59
CA GLY A 39 -11.30 -20.57 13.34
C GLY A 39 -9.78 -20.32 13.28
N VAL A 40 -9.02 -21.32 12.85
CA VAL A 40 -7.55 -21.28 12.74
C VAL A 40 -7.07 -20.31 11.65
N TYR A 41 -7.88 -19.98 10.66
CA TYR A 41 -7.47 -19.11 9.55
C TYR A 41 -7.24 -17.66 10.00
N LEU A 42 -7.98 -17.17 11.00
CA LEU A 42 -7.78 -15.81 11.51
C LEU A 42 -6.38 -15.60 12.10
N PRO A 43 -5.89 -16.43 13.05
CA PRO A 43 -4.50 -16.29 13.51
C PRO A 43 -3.47 -16.50 12.40
N LEU A 44 -3.73 -17.37 11.40
CA LEU A 44 -2.84 -17.54 10.26
C LEU A 44 -2.74 -16.26 9.41
N VAL A 45 -3.85 -15.58 9.16
CA VAL A 45 -3.85 -14.29 8.45
C VAL A 45 -3.09 -13.22 9.25
N LEU A 46 -3.29 -13.15 10.57
CA LEU A 46 -2.52 -12.21 11.41
C LEU A 46 -1.02 -12.50 11.37
N LEU A 47 -0.61 -13.76 11.44
CA LEU A 47 0.80 -14.16 11.30
C LEU A 47 1.34 -13.82 9.91
N LEU A 48 0.55 -14.04 8.86
CA LEU A 48 0.91 -13.66 7.49
C LEU A 48 1.20 -12.15 7.39
N TRP A 49 0.34 -11.30 7.96
CA TRP A 49 0.56 -9.85 7.94
C TRP A 49 1.80 -9.43 8.73
N LEU A 50 2.07 -10.06 9.88
CA LEU A 50 3.33 -9.81 10.59
C LEU A 50 4.54 -10.16 9.71
N PHE A 51 4.47 -11.24 8.94
CA PHE A 51 5.53 -11.64 8.02
C PHE A 51 5.64 -10.68 6.81
N VAL A 52 4.53 -10.24 6.23
CA VAL A 52 4.50 -9.23 5.16
C VAL A 52 5.14 -7.92 5.64
N TYR A 53 4.80 -7.44 6.84
CA TYR A 53 5.43 -6.25 7.41
C TYR A 53 6.93 -6.45 7.70
N LEU A 54 7.35 -7.68 8.00
CA LEU A 54 8.77 -7.99 8.13
C LEU A 54 9.50 -7.81 6.80
N ILE A 55 8.97 -8.32 5.70
CA ILE A 55 9.54 -8.14 4.35
C ILE A 55 9.61 -6.65 3.99
N ASN A 56 8.52 -5.90 4.20
CA ASN A 56 8.49 -4.47 3.96
C ASN A 56 9.51 -3.72 4.83
N THR A 57 9.73 -4.15 6.07
CA THR A 57 10.75 -3.56 6.95
C THR A 57 12.16 -3.84 6.45
N VAL A 58 12.42 -5.04 5.94
CA VAL A 58 13.72 -5.39 5.33
C VAL A 58 13.96 -4.51 4.09
N SER A 59 12.95 -4.32 3.24
CA SER A 59 13.02 -3.43 2.08
C SER A 59 13.42 -2.02 2.51
N TRP A 60 12.72 -1.44 3.47
CA TRP A 60 13.04 -0.10 3.97
C TRP A 60 14.39 -0.02 4.69
N TYR A 61 14.76 -1.05 5.45
CA TYR A 61 16.07 -1.13 6.11
C TYR A 61 17.25 -1.11 5.13
N ILE A 62 17.15 -1.85 4.02
CA ILE A 62 18.15 -1.84 2.95
C ILE A 62 18.30 -0.44 2.37
N ILE A 63 17.19 0.26 2.11
CA ILE A 63 17.16 1.64 1.63
C ILE A 63 17.88 2.57 2.62
N ILE A 64 17.53 2.53 3.91
CA ILE A 64 18.13 3.38 4.93
C ILE A 64 19.64 3.09 5.06
N ARG A 65 20.02 1.82 5.09
CA ARG A 65 21.39 1.40 5.30
C ARG A 65 22.31 1.73 4.10
N SER A 66 21.77 1.82 2.91
CA SER A 66 22.52 2.24 1.73
C SER A 66 23.03 3.68 1.83
N GLY A 67 22.34 4.54 2.59
CA GLY A 67 22.77 5.91 2.89
C GLY A 67 23.74 6.04 4.06
N GLY A 68 24.24 4.95 4.67
CA GLY A 68 25.23 4.95 5.75
C GLY A 68 24.80 4.22 7.03
N LYS A 69 25.57 4.39 8.10
CA LYS A 69 25.29 3.74 9.40
C LYS A 69 23.95 4.19 9.99
N THR A 70 23.29 3.28 10.71
CA THR A 70 22.03 3.51 11.41
C THR A 70 22.25 3.41 12.91
N GLY A 71 21.76 4.36 13.68
CA GLY A 71 21.86 4.40 15.14
C GLY A 71 20.67 3.72 15.87
N PHE A 72 19.94 2.81 15.20
CA PHE A 72 18.76 2.15 15.76
C PHE A 72 18.72 0.65 15.43
N SER A 73 17.96 -0.12 16.24
CA SER A 73 17.78 -1.54 16.03
C SER A 73 16.74 -1.85 14.96
N PHE A 74 16.87 -3.00 14.29
CA PHE A 74 15.89 -3.47 13.30
C PHE A 74 14.46 -3.62 13.89
N VAL A 75 14.36 -4.10 15.13
CA VAL A 75 13.06 -4.24 15.84
C VAL A 75 12.35 -2.89 15.99
N ARG A 76 13.11 -1.81 16.20
CA ARG A 76 12.54 -0.45 16.26
C ARG A 76 12.01 -0.02 14.90
N LEU A 77 12.74 -0.31 13.83
CA LEU A 77 12.27 -0.03 12.46
C LEU A 77 11.00 -0.82 12.13
N TYR A 78 10.93 -2.09 12.54
CA TYR A 78 9.74 -2.91 12.40
C TYR A 78 8.51 -2.27 13.08
N LYS A 79 8.67 -1.78 14.32
CA LYS A 79 7.62 -1.03 15.00
C LYS A 79 7.20 0.22 14.23
N PHE A 80 8.14 0.98 13.67
CA PHE A 80 7.82 2.15 12.85
C PHE A 80 7.09 1.77 11.56
N THR A 81 7.44 0.65 10.95
CA THR A 81 6.76 0.13 9.77
C THR A 81 5.31 -0.23 10.08
N VAL A 82 5.08 -1.07 11.08
CA VAL A 82 3.73 -1.51 11.48
C VAL A 82 2.86 -0.32 11.89
N THR A 83 3.37 0.57 12.77
CA THR A 83 2.63 1.76 13.19
C THR A 83 2.35 2.70 12.02
N GLY A 84 3.29 2.85 11.09
CA GLY A 84 3.09 3.67 9.90
C GLY A 84 1.99 3.13 8.99
N PHE A 85 1.91 1.82 8.79
CA PHE A 85 0.80 1.22 8.06
C PHE A 85 -0.53 1.39 8.81
N ALA A 86 -0.57 1.14 10.10
CA ALA A 86 -1.78 1.35 10.90
C ALA A 86 -2.29 2.81 10.80
N LEU A 87 -1.38 3.80 10.86
CA LEU A 87 -1.75 5.20 10.69
C LEU A 87 -2.27 5.52 9.29
N ASN A 88 -1.76 4.88 8.25
CA ASN A 88 -2.29 5.06 6.90
C ASN A 88 -3.74 4.58 6.79
N TYR A 89 -4.12 3.52 7.50
CA TYR A 89 -5.50 3.03 7.51
C TYR A 89 -6.46 3.92 8.30
N VAL A 90 -6.00 4.52 9.40
CA VAL A 90 -6.83 5.33 10.29
C VAL A 90 -6.99 6.77 9.80
N THR A 91 -6.08 7.27 8.97
CA THR A 91 -6.16 8.65 8.48
C THR A 91 -7.12 8.77 7.30
N PRO A 92 -8.14 9.66 7.37
CA PRO A 92 -9.15 9.78 6.32
C PRO A 92 -8.63 10.41 5.02
N VAL A 93 -7.46 11.02 5.03
CA VAL A 93 -6.88 11.71 3.87
C VAL A 93 -5.86 10.82 3.18
N GLY A 94 -6.34 9.96 2.28
CA GLY A 94 -5.54 9.38 1.22
C GLY A 94 -4.31 8.58 1.64
N LEU A 95 -4.38 7.83 2.76
CA LEU A 95 -3.28 6.96 3.20
C LEU A 95 -1.96 7.71 3.53
N MET A 96 -2.02 8.99 3.93
CA MET A 96 -0.82 9.84 4.12
C MET A 96 -0.40 10.05 5.58
N GLY A 97 -0.96 9.32 6.54
CA GLY A 97 -0.63 9.51 7.97
C GLY A 97 0.68 8.83 8.40
N GLY A 98 1.04 7.75 7.78
CA GLY A 98 2.21 6.95 8.15
C GLY A 98 3.53 7.53 7.71
N GLU A 99 3.60 8.23 6.58
CA GLU A 99 4.84 8.78 6.04
C GLU A 99 5.41 9.89 6.93
N PRO A 100 4.64 10.92 7.34
CA PRO A 100 5.12 11.91 8.30
C PRO A 100 5.55 11.29 9.63
N TYR A 101 4.82 10.29 10.12
CA TYR A 101 5.18 9.56 11.33
C TYR A 101 6.55 8.88 11.18
N ARG A 102 6.77 8.12 10.10
CA ARG A 102 8.04 7.44 9.81
C ARG A 102 9.21 8.43 9.74
N ILE A 103 9.01 9.59 9.10
CA ILE A 103 10.03 10.65 9.02
C ILE A 103 10.34 11.19 10.41
N MET A 104 9.31 11.49 11.21
CA MET A 104 9.49 12.03 12.57
C MET A 104 10.22 11.06 13.50
N GLU A 105 9.92 9.78 13.42
CA GLU A 105 10.55 8.75 14.25
C GLU A 105 12.01 8.48 13.84
N LEU A 106 12.34 8.56 12.54
CA LEU A 106 13.71 8.37 12.05
C LEU A 106 14.60 9.60 12.22
N LYS A 107 14.02 10.81 12.19
CA LYS A 107 14.77 12.07 12.26
C LYS A 107 15.84 12.13 13.36
N PRO A 108 15.61 11.63 14.62
CA PRO A 108 16.61 11.69 15.67
C PRO A 108 17.86 10.84 15.43
N TYR A 109 17.75 9.83 14.58
CA TYR A 109 18.80 8.82 14.35
C TYR A 109 19.63 9.10 13.10
N ILE A 110 19.01 9.62 12.05
CA ILE A 110 19.66 9.77 10.73
C ILE A 110 19.52 11.17 10.13
N GLY A 111 18.95 12.12 10.87
CA GLY A 111 18.67 13.48 10.38
C GLY A 111 17.41 13.56 9.49
N ILE A 112 16.90 14.79 9.31
CA ILE A 112 15.62 15.01 8.61
C ILE A 112 15.72 14.70 7.11
N GLU A 113 16.81 15.08 6.45
CA GLU A 113 16.95 14.92 5.00
C GLU A 113 17.02 13.45 4.62
N ARG A 114 17.86 12.67 5.32
CA ARG A 114 18.01 11.24 5.09
C ARG A 114 16.75 10.46 5.51
N ALA A 115 16.07 10.85 6.57
CA ALA A 115 14.80 10.27 6.96
C ALA A 115 13.74 10.49 5.88
N THR A 116 13.61 11.72 5.37
CA THR A 116 12.65 12.08 4.32
C THR A 116 12.96 11.35 3.02
N SER A 117 14.21 11.36 2.54
CA SER A 117 14.59 10.68 1.30
C SER A 117 14.37 9.17 1.37
N SER A 118 14.66 8.54 2.54
CA SER A 118 14.44 7.11 2.72
C SER A 118 12.96 6.72 2.69
N VAL A 119 12.09 7.55 3.29
CA VAL A 119 10.63 7.32 3.28
C VAL A 119 10.07 7.54 1.89
N ILE A 120 10.47 8.61 1.20
CA ILE A 120 10.05 8.86 -0.19
C ILE A 120 10.43 7.67 -1.07
N LEU A 121 11.69 7.22 -0.99
CA LEU A 121 12.17 6.11 -1.81
C LEU A 121 11.44 4.80 -1.47
N TYR A 122 11.19 4.54 -0.18
CA TYR A 122 10.41 3.38 0.25
C TYR A 122 8.99 3.39 -0.34
N VAL A 123 8.28 4.52 -0.23
CA VAL A 123 6.93 4.69 -0.80
C VAL A 123 6.95 4.53 -2.32
N MET A 124 7.99 5.06 -2.98
CA MET A 124 8.19 4.88 -4.41
C MET A 124 8.33 3.41 -4.80
N MET A 125 9.15 2.63 -4.08
CA MET A 125 9.29 1.19 -4.31
C MET A 125 7.97 0.47 -4.09
N HIS A 126 7.23 0.84 -3.05
CA HIS A 126 5.92 0.30 -2.74
C HIS A 126 4.92 0.55 -3.88
N ILE A 127 4.82 1.78 -4.39
CA ILE A 127 3.98 2.13 -5.53
C ILE A 127 4.44 1.41 -6.80
N PHE A 128 5.74 1.39 -7.07
CA PHE A 128 6.28 0.77 -8.27
C PHE A 128 6.04 -0.75 -8.29
N SER A 129 6.09 -1.40 -7.14
CA SER A 129 5.75 -2.82 -7.01
C SER A 129 4.30 -3.14 -7.41
N HIS A 130 3.35 -2.21 -7.25
CA HIS A 130 1.97 -2.38 -7.74
C HIS A 130 1.93 -2.49 -9.26
N PHE A 131 2.63 -1.62 -9.98
CA PHE A 131 2.66 -1.67 -11.44
C PHE A 131 3.33 -2.94 -11.95
N CYS A 132 4.43 -3.38 -11.30
CA CYS A 132 5.05 -4.67 -11.61
C CYS A 132 4.08 -5.84 -11.37
N PHE A 133 3.32 -5.79 -10.28
CA PHE A 133 2.36 -6.82 -9.93
C PHE A 133 1.18 -6.87 -10.92
N TRP A 134 0.64 -5.71 -11.33
CA TRP A 134 -0.42 -5.66 -12.34
C TRP A 134 0.06 -6.16 -13.69
N LEU A 135 1.27 -5.79 -14.12
CA LEU A 135 1.85 -6.31 -15.38
C LEU A 135 2.07 -7.83 -15.33
N SER A 136 2.61 -8.36 -14.23
CA SER A 136 2.77 -9.81 -14.07
C SER A 136 1.42 -10.54 -14.01
N SER A 137 0.39 -9.90 -13.45
CA SER A 137 -0.97 -10.46 -13.40
C SER A 137 -1.65 -10.45 -14.77
N VAL A 138 -1.39 -9.46 -15.62
CA VAL A 138 -1.84 -9.50 -17.03
C VAL A 138 -1.22 -10.70 -17.74
N LEU A 139 0.08 -10.93 -17.59
CA LEU A 139 0.74 -12.10 -18.16
C LEU A 139 0.15 -13.41 -17.62
N LEU A 140 -0.06 -13.48 -16.30
CA LEU A 140 -0.65 -14.65 -15.65
C LEU A 140 -2.05 -14.95 -16.20
N TYR A 141 -2.88 -13.92 -16.40
CA TYR A 141 -4.22 -14.07 -16.97
C TYR A 141 -4.16 -14.63 -18.40
N VAL A 142 -3.32 -14.07 -19.25
CA VAL A 142 -3.16 -14.51 -20.65
C VAL A 142 -2.66 -15.96 -20.74
N CYS A 143 -1.84 -16.40 -19.78
CA CYS A 143 -1.34 -17.78 -19.73
C CYS A 143 -2.40 -18.80 -19.25
N LEU A 144 -3.32 -18.40 -18.39
CA LEU A 144 -4.26 -19.30 -17.72
C LEU A 144 -5.66 -19.29 -18.33
N TYR A 145 -6.07 -18.18 -18.94
CA TYR A 145 -7.44 -17.97 -19.40
C TYR A 145 -7.51 -17.59 -20.87
N PRO A 146 -8.55 -18.03 -21.58
CA PRO A 146 -8.78 -17.61 -22.96
C PRO A 146 -9.09 -16.11 -23.01
N VAL A 147 -8.43 -15.41 -23.94
CA VAL A 147 -8.58 -13.96 -24.08
C VAL A 147 -9.54 -13.66 -25.24
N GLY A 148 -10.78 -13.30 -24.90
CA GLY A 148 -11.71 -12.73 -25.86
C GLY A 148 -11.29 -11.33 -26.32
N TRP A 149 -11.83 -10.84 -27.44
CA TRP A 149 -11.46 -9.57 -28.04
C TRP A 149 -11.65 -8.38 -27.07
N MET A 150 -12.75 -8.33 -26.31
CA MET A 150 -13.02 -7.28 -25.33
C MET A 150 -12.01 -7.32 -24.18
N MET A 151 -11.74 -8.51 -23.63
CA MET A 151 -10.75 -8.69 -22.58
C MET A 151 -9.34 -8.32 -23.07
N GLY A 152 -9.01 -8.64 -24.32
CA GLY A 152 -7.75 -8.25 -24.95
C GLY A 152 -7.56 -6.74 -25.00
N ILE A 153 -8.61 -5.96 -25.30
CA ILE A 153 -8.57 -4.49 -25.27
C ILE A 153 -8.32 -3.98 -23.85
N ILE A 154 -9.02 -4.53 -22.85
CA ILE A 154 -8.88 -4.12 -21.44
C ILE A 154 -7.46 -4.42 -20.94
N LEU A 155 -6.96 -5.63 -21.15
CA LEU A 155 -5.62 -6.03 -20.75
C LEU A 155 -4.54 -5.22 -21.48
N GLY A 156 -4.75 -4.92 -22.76
CA GLY A 156 -3.89 -4.04 -23.55
C GLY A 156 -3.85 -2.63 -23.00
N ALA A 157 -4.99 -2.04 -22.66
CA ALA A 157 -5.08 -0.72 -22.07
C ALA A 157 -4.37 -0.66 -20.69
N ILE A 158 -4.57 -1.67 -19.83
CA ILE A 158 -3.89 -1.78 -18.54
C ILE A 158 -2.38 -1.88 -18.75
N THR A 159 -1.93 -2.70 -19.72
CA THR A 159 -0.51 -2.88 -20.02
C THR A 159 0.12 -1.56 -20.47
N VAL A 160 -0.50 -0.86 -21.43
CA VAL A 160 -0.01 0.44 -21.92
C VAL A 160 0.04 1.46 -20.78
N PHE A 161 -1.01 1.54 -19.97
CA PHE A 161 -1.07 2.42 -18.80
C PHE A 161 0.07 2.12 -17.81
N CYS A 162 0.26 0.85 -17.42
CA CYS A 162 1.31 0.45 -16.50
C CYS A 162 2.71 0.74 -17.06
N LEU A 163 2.96 0.41 -18.32
CA LEU A 163 4.25 0.68 -18.98
C LEU A 163 4.54 2.18 -19.05
N LEU A 164 3.54 3.00 -19.39
CA LEU A 164 3.68 4.45 -19.40
C LEU A 164 4.10 4.97 -18.00
N ILE A 165 3.42 4.53 -16.96
CA ILE A 165 3.75 4.95 -15.58
C ILE A 165 5.14 4.45 -15.16
N VAL A 166 5.50 3.21 -15.50
CA VAL A 166 6.84 2.66 -15.23
C VAL A 166 7.92 3.50 -15.90
N ILE A 167 7.75 3.89 -17.18
CA ILE A 167 8.69 4.72 -17.92
C ILE A 167 8.78 6.13 -17.29
N LEU A 168 7.64 6.75 -16.97
CA LEU A 168 7.60 8.05 -16.31
C LEU A 168 8.25 8.01 -14.93
N PHE A 169 8.01 6.96 -14.17
CA PHE A 169 8.62 6.74 -12.86
C PHE A 169 10.14 6.61 -12.96
N MET A 170 10.64 5.77 -13.86
CA MET A 170 12.08 5.59 -14.08
C MET A 170 12.76 6.87 -14.56
N LYS A 171 12.08 7.65 -15.40
CA LYS A 171 12.57 8.96 -15.84
C LYS A 171 12.61 9.96 -14.68
N GLY A 172 11.52 10.07 -13.91
CA GLY A 172 11.42 10.95 -12.75
C GLY A 172 12.42 10.59 -11.65
N TYR A 173 12.61 9.31 -11.40
CA TYR A 173 13.59 8.80 -10.44
C TYR A 173 15.03 9.22 -10.79
N ARG A 174 15.35 9.34 -12.08
CA ARG A 174 16.68 9.80 -12.56
C ARG A 174 16.83 11.33 -12.52
N GLN A 175 15.74 12.09 -12.62
CA GLN A 175 15.76 13.55 -12.77
C GLN A 175 15.45 14.32 -11.48
N GLY A 176 15.13 13.66 -10.39
CA GLY A 176 14.70 14.27 -9.13
C GLY A 176 13.18 14.29 -8.99
N MET A 177 12.66 13.63 -7.97
CA MET A 177 11.22 13.47 -7.75
C MET A 177 10.64 14.43 -6.73
N ALA A 178 11.40 14.85 -5.71
CA ALA A 178 10.89 15.76 -4.70
C ALA A 178 10.50 17.12 -5.31
N VAL A 179 11.36 17.65 -6.16
CA VAL A 179 11.09 18.89 -6.92
C VAL A 179 9.93 18.69 -7.91
N ALA A 180 9.87 17.53 -8.58
CA ALA A 180 8.81 17.22 -9.54
C ALA A 180 7.44 17.13 -8.87
N PHE A 181 7.31 16.48 -7.69
CA PHE A 181 6.08 16.42 -6.90
C PHE A 181 5.61 17.81 -6.46
N VAL A 182 6.52 18.63 -5.95
CA VAL A 182 6.20 20.00 -5.54
C VAL A 182 5.73 20.83 -6.76
N ARG A 183 6.38 20.70 -7.92
CA ARG A 183 5.99 21.37 -9.16
C ARG A 183 4.61 20.90 -9.65
N MET A 184 4.30 19.61 -9.53
CA MET A 184 2.99 19.06 -9.90
C MET A 184 1.88 19.58 -8.99
N GLY A 185 2.12 19.67 -7.67
CA GLY A 185 1.20 20.31 -6.72
C GLY A 185 0.97 21.79 -7.04
N GLY A 186 1.96 22.50 -7.60
CA GLY A 186 1.84 23.87 -8.08
C GLY A 186 0.97 24.06 -9.31
N ARG A 187 0.58 23.00 -10.04
CA ARG A 187 -0.38 23.06 -11.14
C ARG A 187 -1.83 23.14 -10.67
N ILE A 188 -2.11 22.79 -9.41
CA ILE A 188 -3.45 22.90 -8.82
C ILE A 188 -3.71 24.37 -8.49
N PRO A 189 -4.72 25.05 -9.08
CA PRO A 189 -4.91 26.50 -8.96
C PRO A 189 -5.02 26.98 -7.51
N PHE A 190 -5.69 26.22 -6.66
CA PHE A 190 -5.93 26.55 -5.25
C PHE A 190 -4.65 26.43 -4.37
N LEU A 191 -3.71 25.55 -4.75
CA LEU A 191 -2.47 25.29 -3.99
C LEU A 191 -1.26 26.04 -4.55
N LYS A 192 -1.35 26.60 -5.75
CA LYS A 192 -0.23 27.18 -6.50
C LYS A 192 0.61 28.18 -5.68
N LYS A 193 -0.01 29.16 -5.03
CA LYS A 193 0.71 30.18 -4.23
C LYS A 193 1.41 29.57 -3.02
N LYS A 194 0.75 28.66 -2.29
CA LYS A 194 1.33 28.00 -1.10
C LYS A 194 2.47 27.06 -1.47
N VAL A 195 2.29 26.28 -2.53
CA VAL A 195 3.29 25.34 -3.03
C VAL A 195 4.51 26.08 -3.58
N PHE A 196 4.33 27.17 -4.32
CA PHE A 196 5.43 27.99 -4.86
C PHE A 196 6.24 28.64 -3.73
N HIS A 197 5.57 29.19 -2.72
CA HIS A 197 6.23 29.78 -1.54
C HIS A 197 7.00 28.70 -0.77
N PHE A 198 6.42 27.53 -0.54
CA PHE A 198 7.06 26.39 0.12
C PHE A 198 8.28 25.89 -0.67
N ALA A 199 8.14 25.76 -1.99
CA ALA A 199 9.22 25.33 -2.88
C ALA A 199 10.43 26.27 -2.83
N ASN A 200 10.17 27.58 -2.89
CA ASN A 200 11.24 28.57 -2.83
C ASN A 200 11.90 28.64 -1.45
N ALA A 201 11.10 28.57 -0.37
CA ALA A 201 11.62 28.59 1.00
C ALA A 201 12.45 27.35 1.36
N HIS A 202 12.23 26.21 0.68
CA HIS A 202 12.90 24.94 0.97
C HIS A 202 13.66 24.37 -0.23
N LYS A 203 14.00 25.17 -1.22
CA LYS A 203 14.61 24.75 -2.48
C LYS A 203 15.87 23.90 -2.25
N GLU A 204 16.78 24.35 -1.44
CA GLU A 204 18.04 23.65 -1.12
C GLU A 204 17.79 22.27 -0.48
N LYS A 205 16.82 22.20 0.45
CA LYS A 205 16.45 20.93 1.10
C LYS A 205 15.82 19.95 0.12
N LEU A 206 14.97 20.42 -0.79
CA LEU A 206 14.35 19.60 -1.83
C LEU A 206 15.39 19.08 -2.82
N GLU A 207 16.33 19.94 -3.24
CA GLU A 207 17.43 19.55 -4.11
C GLU A 207 18.36 18.54 -3.43
N ASN A 208 18.64 18.68 -2.13
CA ASN A 208 19.43 17.71 -1.37
C ASN A 208 18.71 16.35 -1.25
N ILE A 209 17.39 16.33 -1.04
CA ILE A 209 16.59 15.10 -1.06
C ILE A 209 16.69 14.44 -2.43
N ASP A 210 16.51 15.17 -3.50
CA ASP A 210 16.60 14.65 -4.86
C ASP A 210 18.01 14.13 -5.19
N LYS A 211 19.07 14.84 -4.75
CA LYS A 211 20.45 14.36 -4.87
C LYS A 211 20.65 13.04 -4.13
N GLN A 212 20.12 12.89 -2.92
CA GLN A 212 20.22 11.64 -2.16
C GLN A 212 19.49 10.48 -2.85
N ILE A 213 18.32 10.72 -3.43
CA ILE A 213 17.57 9.73 -4.21
C ILE A 213 18.35 9.34 -5.48
N ALA A 214 18.89 10.31 -6.20
CA ALA A 214 19.68 10.08 -7.41
C ALA A 214 21.00 9.33 -7.13
N LEU A 215 21.70 9.67 -6.06
CA LEU A 215 22.91 8.97 -5.62
C LEU A 215 22.64 7.50 -5.29
N LEU A 216 21.51 7.20 -4.67
CA LEU A 216 21.07 5.82 -4.41
C LEU A 216 20.89 5.03 -5.70
N HIS A 217 20.33 5.64 -6.73
CA HIS A 217 20.16 5.01 -8.03
C HIS A 217 21.49 4.81 -8.77
N GLN A 218 22.34 5.83 -8.80
CA GLN A 218 23.60 5.78 -9.56
C GLN A 218 24.65 4.88 -8.91
N GLN A 219 24.75 4.92 -7.57
CA GLN A 219 25.80 4.21 -6.84
C GLN A 219 25.42 2.80 -6.38
N LYS A 220 24.13 2.52 -6.20
CA LYS A 220 23.65 1.26 -5.62
C LYS A 220 22.40 0.71 -6.31
N LYS A 221 22.52 0.45 -7.61
CA LYS A 221 21.45 -0.23 -8.39
C LYS A 221 20.94 -1.50 -7.70
N GLN A 222 21.83 -2.24 -7.07
CA GLN A 222 21.46 -3.47 -6.32
C GLN A 222 20.46 -3.16 -5.20
N THR A 223 20.64 -2.08 -4.45
CA THR A 223 19.70 -1.68 -3.38
C THR A 223 18.31 -1.39 -3.95
N PHE A 224 18.25 -0.70 -5.10
CA PHE A 224 16.99 -0.39 -5.77
C PHE A 224 16.24 -1.68 -6.15
N TYR A 225 16.91 -2.56 -6.90
CA TYR A 225 16.28 -3.80 -7.36
C TYR A 225 15.94 -4.76 -6.21
N SER A 226 16.80 -4.84 -5.17
CA SER A 226 16.51 -5.66 -3.99
C SER A 226 15.31 -5.14 -3.20
N ALA A 227 15.21 -3.82 -3.00
CA ALA A 227 14.06 -3.22 -2.34
C ALA A 227 12.76 -3.42 -3.15
N LEU A 228 12.81 -3.23 -4.46
CA LEU A 228 11.69 -3.47 -5.35
C LEU A 228 11.26 -4.94 -5.34
N LEU A 229 12.22 -5.87 -5.38
CA LEU A 229 11.93 -7.31 -5.33
C LEU A 229 11.28 -7.70 -4.01
N LEU A 230 11.75 -7.14 -2.89
CA LEU A 230 11.15 -7.37 -1.57
C LEU A 230 9.72 -6.83 -1.50
N GLU A 231 9.46 -5.62 -2.00
CA GLU A 231 8.12 -5.04 -2.05
C GLU A 231 7.18 -5.86 -2.96
N TYR A 232 7.69 -6.33 -4.10
CA TYR A 232 6.94 -7.23 -4.99
C TYR A 232 6.65 -8.58 -4.30
N THR A 233 7.65 -9.17 -3.64
CA THR A 233 7.49 -10.42 -2.89
C THR A 233 6.47 -10.28 -1.76
N ALA A 234 6.53 -9.18 -1.00
CA ALA A 234 5.55 -8.90 0.05
C ALA A 234 4.12 -8.87 -0.51
N ARG A 235 3.94 -8.33 -1.72
CA ARG A 235 2.66 -8.26 -2.40
C ARG A 235 2.17 -9.62 -2.88
N VAL A 236 3.04 -10.44 -3.47
CA VAL A 236 2.70 -11.81 -3.85
C VAL A 236 2.35 -12.63 -2.61
N VAL A 237 3.14 -12.51 -1.54
CA VAL A 237 2.86 -13.18 -0.26
C VAL A 237 1.52 -12.74 0.34
N SER A 238 1.15 -11.45 0.22
CA SER A 238 -0.15 -10.98 0.72
C SER A 238 -1.34 -11.62 0.00
N CYS A 239 -1.18 -12.16 -1.22
CA CYS A 239 -2.24 -12.90 -1.90
C CYS A 239 -2.61 -14.21 -1.18
N LEU A 240 -1.73 -14.73 -0.30
CA LEU A 240 -2.06 -15.87 0.57
C LEU A 240 -3.22 -15.56 1.53
N GLU A 241 -3.44 -14.30 1.89
CA GLU A 241 -4.62 -13.91 2.67
C GLU A 241 -5.90 -14.30 1.92
N ILE A 242 -6.02 -13.90 0.66
CA ILE A 242 -7.19 -14.23 -0.17
C ILE A 242 -7.30 -15.75 -0.34
N TRP A 243 -6.18 -16.42 -0.56
CA TRP A 243 -6.14 -17.87 -0.71
C TRP A 243 -6.60 -18.59 0.57
N LEU A 244 -6.11 -18.17 1.75
CA LEU A 244 -6.54 -18.72 3.04
C LEU A 244 -8.04 -18.51 3.25
N ILE A 245 -8.55 -17.29 2.99
CA ILE A 245 -9.94 -16.94 3.22
C ILE A 245 -10.87 -17.68 2.25
N LEU A 246 -10.55 -17.71 0.96
CA LEU A 246 -11.39 -18.40 -0.02
C LEU A 246 -11.39 -19.93 0.18
N ASN A 247 -10.30 -20.53 0.62
CA ASN A 247 -10.26 -21.97 0.92
C ASN A 247 -11.03 -22.37 2.20
N VAL A 248 -11.45 -21.41 3.05
CA VAL A 248 -12.48 -21.66 4.07
C VAL A 248 -13.86 -21.87 3.45
N LEU A 249 -14.13 -21.17 2.34
CA LEU A 249 -15.45 -21.09 1.72
C LEU A 249 -15.61 -22.08 0.56
N THR A 250 -14.51 -22.43 -0.11
CA THR A 250 -14.48 -23.30 -1.29
C THR A 250 -13.17 -24.06 -1.41
N THR A 251 -13.22 -25.33 -1.84
CA THR A 251 -12.04 -26.24 -1.89
C THR A 251 -11.22 -26.15 -3.18
N HIS A 252 -11.53 -25.24 -4.11
CA HIS A 252 -10.99 -25.28 -5.48
C HIS A 252 -10.44 -23.95 -6.01
N VAL A 253 -9.95 -23.06 -5.14
CA VAL A 253 -9.35 -21.80 -5.60
C VAL A 253 -7.83 -21.95 -5.67
N SER A 254 -7.26 -21.75 -6.86
CA SER A 254 -5.82 -21.76 -7.04
C SER A 254 -5.18 -20.49 -6.48
N PHE A 255 -3.91 -20.57 -6.11
CA PHE A 255 -3.15 -19.38 -5.69
C PHE A 255 -3.03 -18.35 -6.82
N ALA A 256 -2.96 -18.81 -8.08
CA ALA A 256 -2.92 -17.94 -9.24
C ALA A 256 -4.20 -17.10 -9.38
N ASP A 257 -5.38 -17.70 -9.15
CA ASP A 257 -6.65 -16.97 -9.14
C ASP A 257 -6.68 -15.91 -8.03
N CYS A 258 -6.15 -16.23 -6.84
CA CYS A 258 -6.03 -15.27 -5.77
C CYS A 258 -5.12 -14.08 -6.10
N CYS A 259 -4.03 -14.32 -6.85
CA CYS A 259 -3.18 -13.24 -7.35
C CYS A 259 -3.94 -12.36 -8.37
N LEU A 260 -4.74 -12.95 -9.25
CA LEU A 260 -5.57 -12.20 -10.21
C LEU A 260 -6.65 -11.38 -9.50
N ILE A 261 -7.33 -11.96 -8.50
CA ILE A 261 -8.30 -11.25 -7.67
C ILE A 261 -7.65 -10.07 -6.96
N ALA A 262 -6.50 -10.28 -6.32
CA ALA A 262 -5.75 -9.22 -5.64
C ALA A 262 -5.33 -8.11 -6.61
N ALA A 263 -4.84 -8.46 -7.79
CA ALA A 263 -4.41 -7.50 -8.81
C ALA A 263 -5.58 -6.63 -9.30
N PHE A 264 -6.69 -7.26 -9.67
CA PHE A 264 -7.87 -6.57 -10.17
C PHE A 264 -8.50 -5.66 -9.10
N SER A 265 -8.68 -6.18 -7.89
CA SER A 265 -9.22 -5.41 -6.76
C SER A 265 -8.34 -4.21 -6.41
N SER A 266 -7.01 -4.42 -6.35
CA SER A 266 -6.07 -3.33 -6.05
C SER A 266 -5.99 -2.31 -7.19
N LEU A 267 -6.11 -2.73 -8.45
CA LEU A 267 -6.15 -1.83 -9.60
C LEU A 267 -7.37 -0.92 -9.54
N LEU A 268 -8.58 -1.48 -9.32
CA LEU A 268 -9.80 -0.71 -9.18
C LEU A 268 -9.77 0.22 -7.98
N ALA A 269 -9.31 -0.26 -6.81
CA ALA A 269 -9.17 0.56 -5.63
C ALA A 269 -8.24 1.76 -5.86
N ASN A 270 -7.13 1.56 -6.58
CA ASN A 270 -6.20 2.64 -6.90
C ASN A 270 -6.71 3.59 -8.00
N LEU A 271 -7.52 3.11 -8.97
CA LEU A 271 -8.18 3.98 -9.95
C LEU A 271 -9.26 4.85 -9.28
N LEU A 272 -9.93 4.32 -8.27
CA LEU A 272 -10.98 5.01 -7.52
C LEU A 272 -10.43 5.72 -6.26
N PHE A 273 -9.15 6.09 -6.25
CA PHE A 273 -8.47 6.73 -5.10
C PHE A 273 -9.14 8.02 -4.61
N PHE A 274 -9.93 8.68 -5.45
CA PHE A 274 -10.67 9.91 -5.12
C PHE A 274 -11.90 9.64 -4.24
N LEU A 275 -12.35 8.40 -4.11
CA LEU A 275 -13.43 8.04 -3.19
C LEU A 275 -12.93 8.12 -1.75
N PRO A 276 -13.66 8.80 -0.85
CA PRO A 276 -13.29 8.84 0.57
C PRO A 276 -13.12 7.43 1.12
N MET A 277 -11.98 7.16 1.78
CA MET A 277 -11.62 5.86 2.37
C MET A 277 -11.63 4.68 1.37
N GLN A 278 -11.71 4.92 0.05
CA GLN A 278 -11.86 3.91 -1.00
C GLN A 278 -13.08 2.96 -0.81
N LEU A 279 -14.10 3.44 -0.06
CA LEU A 279 -15.33 2.69 0.21
C LEU A 279 -16.06 2.35 -1.08
N GLY A 280 -16.48 1.11 -1.23
CA GLY A 280 -17.19 0.58 -2.39
C GLY A 280 -16.28 0.24 -3.59
N GLY A 281 -15.15 0.93 -3.79
CA GLY A 281 -14.26 0.67 -4.93
C GLY A 281 -13.47 -0.64 -4.78
N ARG A 282 -12.99 -0.91 -3.58
CA ARG A 282 -12.24 -2.15 -3.28
C ARG A 282 -13.18 -3.33 -3.14
N GLU A 283 -14.30 -3.13 -2.46
CA GLU A 283 -15.34 -4.14 -2.27
C GLU A 283 -15.96 -4.55 -3.61
N GLY A 284 -16.38 -3.58 -4.39
CA GLY A 284 -16.93 -3.83 -5.74
C GLY A 284 -15.89 -4.49 -6.66
N GLY A 285 -14.64 -4.04 -6.61
CA GLY A 285 -13.53 -4.64 -7.36
C GLY A 285 -13.29 -6.10 -7.00
N PHE A 286 -13.33 -6.42 -5.70
CA PHE A 286 -13.14 -7.78 -5.22
C PHE A 286 -14.31 -8.69 -5.62
N ALA A 287 -15.55 -8.24 -5.43
CA ALA A 287 -16.74 -9.00 -5.82
C ALA A 287 -16.79 -9.26 -7.34
N LEU A 288 -16.45 -8.26 -8.15
CA LEU A 288 -16.35 -8.40 -9.61
C LEU A 288 -15.23 -9.36 -10.03
N ALA A 289 -14.07 -9.31 -9.35
CA ALA A 289 -12.95 -10.21 -9.63
C ALA A 289 -13.32 -11.67 -9.34
N VAL A 290 -13.94 -11.93 -8.19
CA VAL A 290 -14.39 -13.27 -7.80
C VAL A 290 -15.47 -13.79 -8.77
N GLY A 291 -16.45 -12.95 -9.11
CA GLY A 291 -17.49 -13.29 -10.08
C GLY A 291 -16.96 -13.52 -11.49
N GLY A 292 -15.96 -12.77 -11.93
CA GLY A 292 -15.33 -12.90 -13.25
C GLY A 292 -14.52 -14.18 -13.44
N LEU A 293 -14.11 -14.83 -12.35
CA LEU A 293 -13.42 -16.14 -12.36
C LEU A 293 -14.38 -17.33 -12.21
N SER A 294 -15.68 -17.12 -12.50
CA SER A 294 -16.73 -18.16 -12.38
C SER A 294 -16.95 -18.68 -10.95
N LEU A 295 -16.47 -17.96 -9.94
CA LEU A 295 -16.78 -18.21 -8.55
C LEU A 295 -18.08 -17.51 -8.18
N SER A 296 -18.88 -18.12 -7.26
CA SER A 296 -20.13 -17.48 -6.82
C SER A 296 -19.85 -16.09 -6.22
N GLY A 297 -20.59 -15.07 -6.66
CA GLY A 297 -20.46 -13.70 -6.12
C GLY A 297 -20.69 -13.65 -4.59
N ALA A 298 -21.44 -14.60 -4.02
CA ALA A 298 -21.61 -14.75 -2.58
C ALA A 298 -20.27 -15.01 -1.88
N TYR A 299 -19.37 -15.79 -2.49
CA TYR A 299 -18.01 -15.99 -1.91
C TYR A 299 -17.19 -14.70 -1.87
N GLY A 300 -17.39 -13.80 -2.83
CA GLY A 300 -16.79 -12.48 -2.83
C GLY A 300 -17.22 -11.66 -1.61
N VAL A 301 -18.50 -11.64 -1.32
CA VAL A 301 -19.05 -10.90 -0.16
C VAL A 301 -18.59 -11.51 1.17
N TYR A 302 -18.61 -12.83 1.31
CA TYR A 302 -18.12 -13.50 2.53
C TYR A 302 -16.61 -13.31 2.74
N ALA A 303 -15.82 -13.45 1.67
CA ALA A 303 -14.39 -13.23 1.77
C ALA A 303 -14.06 -11.79 2.15
N LEU A 304 -14.81 -10.81 1.63
CA LEU A 304 -14.67 -9.41 2.03
C LEU A 304 -14.97 -9.18 3.49
N SER A 305 -16.03 -9.79 4.03
CA SER A 305 -16.34 -9.66 5.46
C SER A 305 -15.20 -10.21 6.33
N LEU A 306 -14.57 -11.31 5.94
CA LEU A 306 -13.41 -11.87 6.65
C LEU A 306 -12.15 -11.02 6.50
N ILE A 307 -11.91 -10.43 5.32
CA ILE A 307 -10.81 -9.48 5.11
C ILE A 307 -11.00 -8.24 5.99
N HIS A 308 -12.21 -7.74 6.10
CA HIS A 308 -12.50 -6.60 6.99
C HIS A 308 -12.33 -6.93 8.47
N ILE A 309 -12.55 -8.16 8.88
CA ILE A 309 -12.27 -8.62 10.24
C ILE A 309 -10.76 -8.70 10.49
N SER A 310 -9.97 -9.14 9.51
CA SER A 310 -8.51 -9.20 9.60
C SER A 310 -7.85 -7.82 9.53
N GLU A 311 -8.52 -6.83 8.91
CA GLU A 311 -8.11 -5.42 8.86
C GLU A 311 -9.03 -4.57 9.77
N PRO A 312 -8.85 -4.57 11.11
CA PRO A 312 -9.81 -4.03 12.09
C PRO A 312 -10.06 -2.51 12.01
N THR A 313 -9.57 -1.85 10.99
CA THR A 313 -9.67 -0.40 10.79
C THR A 313 -10.60 0.00 9.63
N ARG A 314 -11.35 -0.94 9.03
CA ARG A 314 -12.24 -0.62 7.91
C ARG A 314 -13.70 -0.80 8.28
N PRO A 315 -14.56 0.23 8.01
CA PRO A 315 -15.99 0.07 8.17
C PRO A 315 -16.52 -0.96 7.17
N ILE A 316 -17.31 -1.88 7.67
CA ILE A 316 -18.15 -2.77 6.86
C ILE A 316 -19.28 -1.89 6.35
N SER A 317 -19.18 -1.43 5.11
CA SER A 317 -20.35 -0.88 4.41
C SER A 317 -21.00 -2.03 3.66
N ILE A 318 -22.13 -2.48 4.18
CA ILE A 318 -23.10 -3.30 3.44
C ILE A 318 -23.86 -2.39 2.51
#